data_4768b876936311a1a925ee385c845d04
#
_entry.id   4768b876936311a1a925ee385c845d04
#
_cell.length_a   1.000
_cell.length_b   1.000
_cell.length_c   1.000
_cell.angle_alpha   90.00
_cell.angle_beta   90.00
_cell.angle_gamma   90.00
#
_symmetry.space_group_name_H-M   'P 1'
#
loop_
_entity.id
_entity.type
_entity.pdbx_description
1 polymer ?
#
loop_
_entity_poly.entity_id
_entity_poly.type
_entity_poly.pdbx_seq_one_letter_code
_entity_poly.pdbx_strand_id
1 'polypeptide(L)'
;MTPQNLTSSPLPGNAPGAELSLLEEGARYALLQRLTPVLQHQIMGNFQSMDMIAVMMDRRLQSVSPDLDSMRQDCALLSSVSESAIRSVIDLLTWVRPKPAATQPFDAGVEECATLLLNEFKLKGFSIVNEVSQVPAEFSSRALRSVVSAALVCLSDQSKAPATLTLRGQVLPDRIDLSIDLHLDEPQQARTVIVNGYRLLNWRDLELLAGAESVGLARSDIGAQLTFNLSSENQGSPVDRVATR
;
A
#
# COMPACT_ATOMS: atom_id res chain seq x y z
N MET A 1 11.30 66.79 0.00
CA MET A 1 11.54 65.33 -0.14
C MET A 1 10.49 64.58 0.64
N THR A 2 9.48 64.11 -0.06
CA THR A 2 8.31 63.38 0.49
C THR A 2 8.61 61.88 0.41
N PRO A 3 8.44 61.08 1.45
CA PRO A 3 8.64 59.64 1.36
C PRO A 3 7.48 58.98 0.63
N GLN A 4 7.83 58.24 -0.45
CA GLN A 4 6.86 57.39 -1.15
C GLN A 4 6.47 56.22 -0.29
N ASN A 5 5.16 56.10 0.01
CA ASN A 5 4.52 54.93 0.59
C ASN A 5 4.58 53.78 -0.42
N LEU A 6 5.39 52.78 -0.12
CA LEU A 6 5.32 51.46 -0.76
C LEU A 6 4.09 50.72 -0.23
N THR A 7 3.00 50.79 -0.97
CA THR A 7 1.86 49.93 -0.80
C THR A 7 2.27 48.50 -1.17
N SER A 8 2.48 47.64 -0.16
CA SER A 8 2.62 46.20 -0.34
C SER A 8 1.29 45.66 -0.88
N SER A 9 1.27 45.24 -2.14
CA SER A 9 0.16 44.46 -2.69
C SER A 9 0.03 43.16 -1.91
N PRO A 10 -1.18 42.80 -1.44
CA PRO A 10 -1.37 41.50 -0.83
C PRO A 10 -1.12 40.42 -1.88
N LEU A 11 -0.36 39.40 -1.51
CA LEU A 11 -0.19 38.19 -2.28
C LEU A 11 -1.58 37.61 -2.62
N PRO A 12 -1.81 37.10 -3.83
CA PRO A 12 -3.10 36.51 -4.18
C PRO A 12 -3.39 35.39 -3.20
N GLY A 13 -4.45 35.54 -2.41
CA GLY A 13 -4.92 34.53 -1.48
C GLY A 13 -5.19 33.23 -2.24
N ASN A 14 -4.51 32.15 -1.86
CA ASN A 14 -4.78 30.84 -2.41
C ASN A 14 -6.26 30.53 -2.28
N ALA A 15 -6.93 30.22 -3.39
CA ALA A 15 -8.32 29.74 -3.34
C ALA A 15 -8.39 28.49 -2.44
N PRO A 16 -9.44 28.32 -1.63
CA PRO A 16 -9.57 27.21 -0.67
C PRO A 16 -9.32 25.82 -1.29
N GLY A 17 -9.64 25.65 -2.58
CA GLY A 17 -9.38 24.42 -3.32
C GLY A 17 -7.90 24.16 -3.61
N ALA A 18 -7.10 25.23 -3.80
CA ALA A 18 -5.66 25.06 -4.04
C ALA A 18 -4.90 24.65 -2.76
N GLU A 19 -5.32 25.18 -1.61
CA GLU A 19 -4.77 24.79 -0.31
C GLU A 19 -5.08 23.34 0.02
N LEU A 20 -6.33 22.89 -0.20
CA LEU A 20 -6.73 21.49 0.00
C LEU A 20 -5.91 20.55 -0.90
N SER A 21 -5.75 20.90 -2.16
CA SER A 21 -4.94 20.10 -3.10
C SER A 21 -3.48 19.97 -2.65
N LEU A 22 -2.87 21.01 -2.11
CA LEU A 22 -1.51 20.96 -1.57
C LEU A 22 -1.42 20.06 -0.31
N LEU A 23 -2.44 20.09 0.54
CA LEU A 23 -2.49 19.22 1.72
C LEU A 23 -2.65 17.74 1.32
N GLU A 24 -3.49 17.44 0.33
CA GLU A 24 -3.64 16.09 -0.23
C GLU A 24 -2.33 15.59 -0.85
N GLU A 25 -1.63 16.42 -1.62
CA GLU A 25 -0.34 16.09 -2.18
C GLU A 25 0.70 15.83 -1.08
N GLY A 26 0.70 16.65 -0.03
CA GLY A 26 1.55 16.47 1.14
C GLY A 26 1.28 15.15 1.88
N ALA A 27 0.01 14.77 2.06
CA ALA A 27 -0.38 13.51 2.67
C ALA A 27 0.04 12.30 1.79
N ARG A 28 -0.15 12.41 0.47
CA ARG A 28 0.25 11.39 -0.51
C ARG A 28 1.76 11.20 -0.52
N TYR A 29 2.52 12.29 -0.51
CA TYR A 29 3.98 12.25 -0.39
C TYR A 29 4.43 11.61 0.92
N ALA A 30 3.81 11.96 2.04
CA ALA A 30 4.14 11.36 3.33
C ALA A 30 3.89 9.84 3.34
N LEU A 31 2.78 9.37 2.77
CA LEU A 31 2.50 7.95 2.62
C LEU A 31 3.59 7.27 1.78
N LEU A 32 3.93 7.82 0.61
CA LEU A 32 4.98 7.26 -0.26
C LEU A 32 6.33 7.17 0.47
N GLN A 33 6.72 8.20 1.23
CA GLN A 33 7.95 8.18 2.01
C GLN A 33 7.93 7.08 3.09
N ARG A 34 6.76 6.77 3.66
CA ARG A 34 6.58 5.68 4.63
C ARG A 34 6.64 4.29 3.96
N LEU A 35 6.21 4.17 2.71
CA LEU A 35 6.24 2.92 1.95
C LEU A 35 7.60 2.66 1.27
N THR A 36 8.40 3.70 1.03
CA THR A 36 9.67 3.60 0.30
C THR A 36 10.62 2.54 0.87
N PRO A 37 10.87 2.44 2.19
CA PRO A 37 11.76 1.40 2.73
C PRO A 37 11.27 -0.02 2.44
N VAL A 38 9.96 -0.25 2.49
CA VAL A 38 9.33 -1.55 2.22
C VAL A 38 9.54 -1.94 0.76
N LEU A 39 9.22 -1.02 -0.14
CA LEU A 39 9.36 -1.20 -1.57
C LEU A 39 10.82 -1.42 -1.97
N GLN A 40 11.73 -0.65 -1.37
CA GLN A 40 13.18 -0.80 -1.58
C GLN A 40 13.66 -2.18 -1.11
N HIS A 41 13.23 -2.63 0.08
CA HIS A 41 13.61 -3.93 0.62
C HIS A 41 13.16 -5.08 -0.29
N GLN A 42 11.93 -5.01 -0.81
CA GLN A 42 11.39 -6.01 -1.73
C GLN A 42 12.20 -6.12 -3.02
N ILE A 43 12.55 -4.97 -3.62
CA ILE A 43 13.37 -4.92 -4.83
C ILE A 43 14.78 -5.48 -4.56
N MET A 44 15.42 -5.02 -3.49
CA MET A 44 16.77 -5.46 -3.12
C MET A 44 16.83 -6.96 -2.85
N GLY A 45 15.79 -7.55 -2.22
CA GLY A 45 15.71 -9.00 -2.02
C GLY A 45 15.75 -9.80 -3.32
N ASN A 46 15.05 -9.33 -4.36
CA ASN A 46 15.09 -9.96 -5.67
C ASN A 46 16.49 -9.86 -6.31
N PHE A 47 17.13 -8.69 -6.26
CA PHE A 47 18.48 -8.52 -6.81
C PHE A 47 19.53 -9.34 -6.06
N GLN A 48 19.45 -9.43 -4.73
CA GLN A 48 20.34 -10.27 -3.94
C GLN A 48 20.19 -11.77 -4.29
N SER A 49 18.97 -12.22 -4.55
CA SER A 49 18.71 -13.59 -4.99
C SER A 49 19.34 -13.86 -6.36
N MET A 50 19.22 -12.91 -7.30
CA MET A 50 19.85 -13.02 -8.62
C MET A 50 21.39 -13.10 -8.52
N ASP A 51 21.99 -12.23 -7.72
CA ASP A 51 23.44 -12.20 -7.49
C ASP A 51 23.93 -13.53 -6.88
N MET A 52 23.23 -14.05 -5.89
CA MET A 52 23.56 -15.34 -5.28
C MET A 52 23.52 -16.50 -6.29
N ILE A 53 22.50 -16.56 -7.14
CA ILE A 53 22.40 -17.59 -8.19
C ILE A 53 23.54 -17.45 -9.18
N ALA A 54 23.86 -16.23 -9.62
CA ALA A 54 24.96 -15.97 -10.55
C ALA A 54 26.32 -16.40 -9.97
N VAL A 55 26.58 -16.10 -8.69
CA VAL A 55 27.80 -16.56 -7.99
C VAL A 55 27.85 -18.08 -7.89
N MET A 56 26.71 -18.74 -7.61
CA MET A 56 26.66 -20.21 -7.59
C MET A 56 26.98 -20.83 -8.97
N MET A 57 26.42 -20.25 -10.03
CA MET A 57 26.70 -20.69 -11.41
C MET A 57 28.15 -20.51 -11.76
N ASP A 58 28.77 -19.38 -11.43
CA ASP A 58 30.21 -19.14 -11.68
C ASP A 58 31.08 -20.18 -10.97
N ARG A 59 30.84 -20.48 -9.71
CA ARG A 59 31.57 -21.53 -8.96
C ARG A 59 31.43 -22.91 -9.58
N ARG A 60 30.25 -23.28 -10.10
CA ARG A 60 30.03 -24.55 -10.77
C ARG A 60 30.78 -24.61 -12.10
N LEU A 61 30.84 -23.52 -12.86
CA LEU A 61 31.61 -23.42 -14.10
C LEU A 61 33.10 -23.59 -13.89
N GLN A 62 33.64 -23.16 -12.75
CA GLN A 62 35.06 -23.31 -12.39
C GLN A 62 35.41 -24.72 -11.92
N SER A 63 34.47 -25.63 -11.76
CA SER A 63 34.75 -27.02 -11.40
C SER A 63 35.39 -27.80 -12.54
N VAL A 64 36.19 -28.83 -12.23
CA VAL A 64 36.87 -29.67 -13.21
C VAL A 64 35.89 -30.44 -14.12
N SER A 65 34.65 -30.68 -13.63
CA SER A 65 33.57 -31.33 -14.37
C SER A 65 32.25 -30.61 -14.06
N PRO A 66 31.90 -29.57 -14.81
CA PRO A 66 30.64 -28.82 -14.59
C PRO A 66 29.44 -29.71 -14.84
N ASP A 67 28.48 -29.70 -13.91
CA ASP A 67 27.16 -30.34 -14.06
C ASP A 67 26.25 -29.43 -14.86
N LEU A 68 26.09 -29.76 -16.14
CA LEU A 68 25.28 -28.96 -17.07
C LEU A 68 23.76 -28.98 -16.74
N ASP A 69 23.27 -30.07 -16.13
CA ASP A 69 21.86 -30.13 -15.76
C ASP A 69 21.55 -29.24 -14.57
N SER A 70 22.40 -29.21 -13.56
CA SER A 70 22.32 -28.25 -12.46
C SER A 70 22.45 -26.81 -12.96
N MET A 71 23.29 -26.52 -13.91
CA MET A 71 23.45 -25.20 -14.49
C MET A 71 22.21 -24.75 -15.26
N ARG A 72 21.55 -25.66 -15.99
CA ARG A 72 20.26 -25.35 -16.64
C ARG A 72 19.19 -24.98 -15.63
N GLN A 73 19.14 -25.70 -14.49
CA GLN A 73 18.22 -25.38 -13.41
C GLN A 73 18.50 -24.00 -12.82
N ASP A 74 19.79 -23.66 -12.58
CA ASP A 74 20.18 -22.33 -12.09
C ASP A 74 19.81 -21.22 -13.09
N CYS A 75 19.99 -21.44 -14.40
CA CYS A 75 19.56 -20.49 -15.42
C CYS A 75 18.03 -20.29 -15.40
N ALA A 76 17.25 -21.37 -15.28
CA ALA A 76 15.80 -21.28 -15.20
C ALA A 76 15.35 -20.52 -13.94
N LEU A 77 16.02 -20.77 -12.81
CA LEU A 77 15.77 -20.07 -11.55
C LEU A 77 16.12 -18.58 -11.67
N LEU A 78 17.27 -18.24 -12.24
CA LEU A 78 17.70 -16.86 -12.48
C LEU A 78 16.68 -16.11 -13.36
N SER A 79 16.18 -16.76 -14.43
CA SER A 79 15.14 -16.20 -15.29
C SER A 79 13.85 -15.91 -14.51
N SER A 80 13.40 -16.86 -13.69
CA SER A 80 12.20 -16.70 -12.86
C SER A 80 12.33 -15.56 -11.84
N VAL A 81 13.48 -15.45 -11.16
CA VAL A 81 13.75 -14.37 -10.20
C VAL A 81 13.87 -13.03 -10.91
N SER A 82 14.48 -13.00 -12.12
CA SER A 82 14.55 -11.79 -12.95
C SER A 82 13.16 -11.28 -13.36
N GLU A 83 12.27 -12.17 -13.81
CA GLU A 83 10.90 -11.82 -14.11
C GLU A 83 10.14 -11.29 -12.87
N SER A 84 10.37 -11.89 -11.71
CA SER A 84 9.82 -11.42 -10.45
C SER A 84 10.33 -10.02 -10.08
N ALA A 85 11.63 -9.77 -10.26
CA ALA A 85 12.22 -8.45 -10.04
C ALA A 85 11.61 -7.39 -10.95
N ILE A 86 11.46 -7.70 -12.24
CA ILE A 86 10.82 -6.79 -13.21
C ILE A 86 9.38 -6.48 -12.80
N ARG A 87 8.59 -7.50 -12.42
CA ARG A 87 7.22 -7.29 -11.93
C ARG A 87 7.21 -6.37 -10.71
N SER A 88 8.08 -6.62 -9.71
CA SER A 88 8.18 -5.78 -8.50
C SER A 88 8.50 -4.32 -8.82
N VAL A 89 9.37 -4.06 -9.81
CA VAL A 89 9.69 -2.69 -10.25
C VAL A 89 8.49 -2.05 -10.95
N ILE A 90 7.80 -2.78 -11.81
CA ILE A 90 6.58 -2.29 -12.48
C ILE A 90 5.50 -1.97 -11.45
N ASP A 91 5.29 -2.84 -10.47
CA ASP A 91 4.33 -2.65 -9.39
C ASP A 91 4.67 -1.38 -8.58
N LEU A 92 5.95 -1.21 -8.21
CA LEU A 92 6.42 0.02 -7.56
C LEU A 92 6.07 1.27 -8.37
N LEU A 93 6.31 1.24 -9.69
CA LEU A 93 5.98 2.39 -10.56
C LEU A 93 4.47 2.68 -10.55
N THR A 94 3.61 1.66 -10.42
CA THR A 94 2.15 1.86 -10.30
C THR A 94 1.73 2.44 -8.95
N TRP A 95 2.50 2.24 -7.89
CA TRP A 95 2.29 2.91 -6.60
C TRP A 95 2.65 4.39 -6.66
N VAL A 96 3.78 4.72 -7.30
CA VAL A 96 4.25 6.10 -7.45
C VAL A 96 3.41 6.86 -8.48
N ARG A 97 3.01 6.18 -9.56
CA ARG A 97 2.28 6.78 -10.68
C ARG A 97 1.10 5.89 -11.09
N PRO A 98 0.02 5.86 -10.28
CA PRO A 98 -1.12 5.01 -10.56
C PRO A 98 -1.79 5.40 -11.88
N LYS A 99 -2.18 4.39 -12.67
CA LYS A 99 -2.98 4.61 -13.88
C LYS A 99 -4.37 5.08 -13.47
N PRO A 100 -4.91 6.16 -14.03
CA PRO A 100 -6.17 6.77 -13.58
C PRO A 100 -7.39 5.85 -13.57
N ALA A 101 -7.45 4.88 -14.47
CA ALA A 101 -8.59 3.99 -14.66
C ALA A 101 -8.30 2.52 -14.28
N ALA A 102 -7.20 2.25 -13.56
CA ALA A 102 -6.89 0.88 -13.15
C ALA A 102 -7.83 0.44 -12.03
N THR A 103 -8.53 -0.68 -12.26
CA THR A 103 -9.34 -1.37 -11.25
C THR A 103 -8.74 -2.72 -10.89
N GLN A 104 -9.14 -3.25 -9.76
CA GLN A 104 -8.80 -4.59 -9.28
C GLN A 104 -9.87 -5.10 -8.32
N PRO A 105 -10.00 -6.43 -8.13
CA PRO A 105 -10.88 -7.00 -7.11
C PRO A 105 -10.58 -6.41 -5.73
N PHE A 106 -11.62 -6.13 -4.97
CA PHE A 106 -11.49 -5.47 -3.66
C PHE A 106 -10.60 -6.26 -2.70
N ASP A 107 -10.88 -7.55 -2.54
CA ASP A 107 -10.12 -8.47 -1.70
C ASP A 107 -8.66 -8.59 -2.12
N ALA A 108 -8.37 -8.66 -3.42
CA ALA A 108 -7.01 -8.69 -3.95
C ALA A 108 -6.25 -7.39 -3.63
N GLY A 109 -6.92 -6.22 -3.74
CA GLY A 109 -6.31 -4.93 -3.41
C GLY A 109 -6.03 -4.76 -1.92
N VAL A 110 -6.91 -5.26 -1.05
CA VAL A 110 -6.68 -5.28 0.41
C VAL A 110 -5.52 -6.22 0.76
N GLU A 111 -5.48 -7.42 0.17
CA GLU A 111 -4.39 -8.38 0.37
C GLU A 111 -3.06 -7.83 -0.11
N GLU A 112 -3.01 -7.13 -1.24
CA GLU A 112 -1.81 -6.47 -1.74
C GLU A 112 -1.25 -5.48 -0.72
N CYS A 113 -2.11 -4.62 -0.13
CA CYS A 113 -1.70 -3.65 0.87
C CYS A 113 -1.20 -4.32 2.16
N ALA A 114 -1.89 -5.36 2.63
CA ALA A 114 -1.51 -6.12 3.82
C ALA A 114 -0.16 -6.82 3.63
N THR A 115 0.01 -7.52 2.50
CA THR A 115 1.25 -8.24 2.16
C THR A 115 2.43 -7.29 2.02
N LEU A 116 2.24 -6.13 1.38
CA LEU A 116 3.28 -5.13 1.23
C LEU A 116 3.85 -4.70 2.60
N LEU A 117 2.98 -4.43 3.57
CA LEU A 117 3.37 -3.90 4.88
C LEU A 117 3.80 -4.98 5.88
N LEU A 118 3.51 -6.26 5.61
CA LEU A 118 3.66 -7.37 6.57
C LEU A 118 5.05 -7.44 7.20
N ASN A 119 6.11 -7.35 6.39
CA ASN A 119 7.49 -7.49 6.89
C ASN A 119 7.92 -6.30 7.76
N GLU A 120 7.60 -5.09 7.35
CA GLU A 120 7.90 -3.89 8.14
C GLU A 120 7.15 -3.91 9.47
N PHE A 121 5.88 -4.31 9.43
CA PHE A 121 5.05 -4.38 10.64
C PHE A 121 5.57 -5.42 11.61
N LYS A 122 5.96 -6.61 11.13
CA LYS A 122 6.60 -7.64 11.97
C LYS A 122 7.86 -7.12 12.68
N LEU A 123 8.71 -6.36 11.96
CA LEU A 123 9.91 -5.77 12.56
C LEU A 123 9.59 -4.74 13.66
N LYS A 124 8.44 -4.09 13.56
CA LYS A 124 7.92 -3.13 14.55
C LYS A 124 7.07 -3.80 15.64
N GLY A 125 6.90 -5.12 15.60
CA GLY A 125 6.10 -5.88 16.56
C GLY A 125 4.60 -5.87 16.27
N PHE A 126 4.18 -5.49 15.04
CA PHE A 126 2.79 -5.57 14.62
C PHE A 126 2.53 -6.84 13.81
N SER A 127 1.31 -7.36 13.93
CA SER A 127 0.78 -8.42 13.09
C SER A 127 -0.38 -7.89 12.25
N ILE A 128 -0.54 -8.42 11.03
CA ILE A 128 -1.69 -8.14 10.17
C ILE A 128 -2.44 -9.44 9.95
N VAL A 129 -3.74 -9.43 10.21
CA VAL A 129 -4.66 -10.54 9.95
C VAL A 129 -5.69 -10.05 8.95
N ASN A 130 -5.68 -10.61 7.75
CA ASN A 130 -6.65 -10.29 6.72
C ASN A 130 -7.76 -11.35 6.73
N GLU A 131 -8.96 -10.96 7.16
CA GLU A 131 -10.18 -11.77 7.19
C GLU A 131 -11.17 -11.35 6.09
N VAL A 132 -10.73 -10.54 5.11
CA VAL A 132 -11.57 -10.13 3.99
C VAL A 132 -11.76 -11.33 3.07
N SER A 133 -13.01 -11.79 2.96
CA SER A 133 -13.40 -12.86 2.03
C SER A 133 -13.52 -12.32 0.60
N GLN A 134 -13.66 -13.22 -0.36
CA GLN A 134 -13.86 -12.84 -1.76
C GLN A 134 -15.04 -11.89 -1.92
N VAL A 135 -14.77 -10.74 -2.54
CA VAL A 135 -15.77 -9.71 -2.82
C VAL A 135 -15.89 -9.57 -4.34
N PRO A 136 -17.04 -9.89 -4.95
CA PRO A 136 -17.22 -9.83 -6.40
C PRO A 136 -17.44 -8.39 -6.89
N ALA A 137 -16.55 -7.48 -6.54
CA ALA A 137 -16.61 -6.08 -6.96
C ALA A 137 -15.20 -5.54 -7.23
N GLU A 138 -15.10 -4.74 -8.27
CA GLU A 138 -13.86 -4.08 -8.64
C GLU A 138 -13.83 -2.63 -8.16
N PHE A 139 -12.67 -2.21 -7.68
CA PHE A 139 -12.44 -0.85 -7.19
C PHE A 139 -11.17 -0.24 -7.79
N SER A 140 -11.11 1.08 -7.77
CA SER A 140 -9.91 1.82 -8.14
C SER A 140 -8.70 1.29 -7.37
N SER A 141 -7.70 0.77 -8.09
CA SER A 141 -6.43 0.31 -7.49
C SER A 141 -5.74 1.44 -6.72
N ARG A 142 -5.89 2.69 -7.19
CA ARG A 142 -5.34 3.87 -6.52
C ARG A 142 -6.03 4.11 -5.18
N ALA A 143 -7.36 4.04 -5.14
CA ALA A 143 -8.12 4.24 -3.91
C ALA A 143 -7.76 3.18 -2.85
N LEU A 144 -7.75 1.89 -3.23
CA LEU A 144 -7.38 0.80 -2.34
C LEU A 144 -5.94 0.98 -1.79
N ARG A 145 -4.96 1.16 -2.68
CA ARG A 145 -3.56 1.33 -2.29
C ARG A 145 -3.33 2.55 -1.41
N SER A 146 -3.92 3.70 -1.76
CA SER A 146 -3.73 4.93 -0.99
C SER A 146 -4.39 4.85 0.37
N VAL A 147 -5.68 4.46 0.43
CA VAL A 147 -6.47 4.61 1.65
C VAL A 147 -6.24 3.45 2.61
N VAL A 148 -6.18 2.19 2.11
CA VAL A 148 -5.95 1.03 2.98
C VAL A 148 -4.55 1.06 3.57
N SER A 149 -3.52 1.34 2.74
CA SER A 149 -2.15 1.46 3.27
C SER A 149 -1.99 2.62 4.23
N ALA A 150 -2.61 3.78 3.94
CA ALA A 150 -2.58 4.93 4.86
C ALA A 150 -3.26 4.61 6.18
N ALA A 151 -4.38 3.88 6.18
CA ALA A 151 -5.07 3.48 7.39
C ALA A 151 -4.22 2.53 8.25
N LEU A 152 -3.62 1.50 7.64
CA LEU A 152 -2.71 0.58 8.33
C LEU A 152 -1.52 1.31 8.94
N VAL A 153 -0.84 2.17 8.17
CA VAL A 153 0.31 2.94 8.64
C VAL A 153 -0.10 3.93 9.73
N CYS A 154 -1.21 4.66 9.54
CA CYS A 154 -1.70 5.65 10.51
C CYS A 154 -2.04 4.99 11.85
N LEU A 155 -2.74 3.86 11.86
CA LEU A 155 -3.08 3.12 13.08
C LEU A 155 -1.83 2.58 13.78
N SER A 156 -0.88 2.02 13.02
CA SER A 156 0.40 1.55 13.59
C SER A 156 1.24 2.69 14.16
N ASP A 157 1.27 3.86 13.50
CA ASP A 157 2.02 5.04 13.95
C ASP A 157 1.42 5.67 15.21
N GLN A 158 0.12 5.52 15.45
CA GLN A 158 -0.56 6.01 16.65
C GLN A 158 -0.46 5.04 17.83
N SER A 159 -0.17 3.76 17.59
CA SER A 159 -0.01 2.78 18.65
C SER A 159 1.34 2.91 19.33
N LYS A 160 1.32 2.90 20.68
CA LYS A 160 2.53 2.94 21.52
C LYS A 160 3.06 1.55 21.88
N ALA A 161 2.36 0.50 21.50
CA ALA A 161 2.69 -0.88 21.84
C ALA A 161 2.48 -1.79 20.63
N PRO A 162 3.12 -2.97 20.63
CA PRO A 162 2.83 -4.03 19.67
C PRO A 162 1.34 -4.35 19.64
N ALA A 163 0.83 -4.63 18.44
CA ALA A 163 -0.60 -4.85 18.26
C ALA A 163 -0.87 -5.72 17.02
N THR A 164 -2.03 -6.33 16.99
CA THR A 164 -2.57 -7.03 15.84
C THR A 164 -3.60 -6.15 15.14
N LEU A 165 -3.40 -5.91 13.85
CA LEU A 165 -4.33 -5.20 12.97
C LEU A 165 -5.16 -6.26 12.22
N THR A 166 -6.46 -6.28 12.47
CA THR A 166 -7.39 -7.22 11.82
C THR A 166 -8.26 -6.48 10.82
N LEU A 167 -8.23 -6.92 9.56
CA LEU A 167 -9.03 -6.38 8.46
C LEU A 167 -10.25 -7.27 8.25
N ARG A 168 -11.45 -6.67 8.23
CA ARG A 168 -12.73 -7.34 7.97
C ARG A 168 -13.54 -6.58 6.95
N GLY A 169 -14.01 -7.28 5.92
CA GLY A 169 -14.87 -6.72 4.89
C GLY A 169 -16.34 -7.10 5.11
N GLN A 170 -17.25 -6.13 5.04
CA GLN A 170 -18.69 -6.36 5.02
C GLN A 170 -19.26 -5.82 3.72
N VAL A 171 -19.84 -6.71 2.92
CA VAL A 171 -20.50 -6.33 1.67
C VAL A 171 -21.95 -5.93 1.95
N LEU A 172 -22.32 -4.73 1.55
CA LEU A 172 -23.68 -4.18 1.59
C LEU A 172 -24.19 -3.96 0.17
N PRO A 173 -25.50 -3.74 -0.04
CA PRO A 173 -26.05 -3.63 -1.39
C PRO A 173 -25.47 -2.50 -2.25
N ASP A 174 -25.06 -1.40 -1.62
CA ASP A 174 -24.60 -0.16 -2.24
C ASP A 174 -23.13 0.18 -1.94
N ARG A 175 -22.49 -0.57 -1.04
CA ARG A 175 -21.13 -0.29 -0.58
C ARG A 175 -20.43 -1.50 0.02
N ILE A 176 -19.14 -1.36 0.24
CA ILE A 176 -18.34 -2.28 1.05
C ILE A 176 -17.75 -1.49 2.21
N ASP A 177 -17.99 -1.97 3.42
CA ASP A 177 -17.37 -1.44 4.61
C ASP A 177 -16.18 -2.32 5.00
N LEU A 178 -14.98 -1.71 5.09
CA LEU A 178 -13.75 -2.34 5.57
C LEU A 178 -13.44 -1.82 6.96
N SER A 179 -13.52 -2.66 7.97
CA SER A 179 -13.01 -2.34 9.30
C SER A 179 -11.55 -2.76 9.43
N ILE A 180 -10.76 -1.93 10.10
CA ILE A 180 -9.37 -2.20 10.48
C ILE A 180 -9.30 -1.98 11.98
N ASP A 181 -9.30 -3.08 12.73
CA ASP A 181 -9.32 -3.07 14.19
C ASP A 181 -7.92 -3.33 14.74
N LEU A 182 -7.47 -2.50 15.67
CA LEU A 182 -6.18 -2.59 16.33
C LEU A 182 -6.38 -3.17 17.73
N HIS A 183 -5.85 -4.37 17.96
CA HIS A 183 -5.87 -5.05 19.24
C HIS A 183 -4.47 -5.07 19.81
N LEU A 184 -4.30 -4.44 20.99
CA LEU A 184 -3.03 -4.44 21.68
C LEU A 184 -2.72 -5.87 22.14
N ASP A 185 -1.51 -6.34 21.86
CA ASP A 185 -1.02 -7.60 22.40
C ASP A 185 -0.76 -7.44 23.90
N GLU A 186 -0.74 -8.56 24.67
CA GLU A 186 -0.45 -8.50 26.10
C GLU A 186 0.87 -7.76 26.37
N PRO A 187 1.01 -7.09 27.53
CA PRO A 187 2.04 -6.08 27.75
C PRO A 187 3.45 -6.68 27.68
N GLN A 188 3.99 -6.72 26.48
CA GLN A 188 5.42 -6.80 26.24
C GLN A 188 5.99 -5.38 26.39
N GLN A 189 7.20 -5.29 26.92
CA GLN A 189 7.89 -4.02 27.17
C GLN A 189 7.77 -3.06 25.99
N ALA A 190 7.27 -1.85 26.25
CA ALA A 190 7.16 -0.79 25.27
C ALA A 190 8.49 -0.64 24.51
N ARG A 191 8.48 -0.99 23.24
CA ARG A 191 9.64 -0.80 22.37
C ARG A 191 9.62 0.63 21.85
N THR A 192 10.77 1.29 21.95
CA THR A 192 10.97 2.58 21.27
C THR A 192 10.79 2.36 19.78
N VAL A 193 9.70 2.87 19.22
CA VAL A 193 9.45 2.82 17.78
C VAL A 193 10.49 3.71 17.11
N ILE A 194 11.52 3.09 16.53
CA ILE A 194 12.47 3.81 15.69
C ILE A 194 11.75 4.14 14.39
N VAL A 195 11.37 5.41 14.25
CA VAL A 195 10.76 5.91 13.02
C VAL A 195 11.89 6.20 12.04
N ASN A 196 12.24 5.19 11.23
CA ASN A 196 13.08 5.40 10.05
C ASN A 196 12.18 5.98 8.97
N GLY A 197 12.07 7.29 8.87
CA GLY A 197 11.23 7.86 7.84
C GLY A 197 10.97 9.36 8.00
N TYR A 198 10.23 9.89 7.05
CA TYR A 198 9.93 11.30 6.90
C TYR A 198 9.17 11.87 8.11
N ARG A 199 7.93 11.47 8.31
CA ARG A 199 7.09 11.79 9.47
C ARG A 199 6.04 10.71 9.69
N LEU A 200 5.48 10.64 10.89
CA LEU A 200 4.35 9.77 11.17
C LEU A 200 3.12 10.24 10.39
N LEU A 201 2.32 9.29 9.92
CA LEU A 201 0.99 9.59 9.40
C LEU A 201 0.04 9.84 10.58
N ASN A 202 -0.76 10.87 10.44
CA ASN A 202 -1.79 11.18 11.41
C ASN A 202 -3.19 11.01 10.80
N TRP A 203 -4.23 11.13 11.63
CA TRP A 203 -5.61 10.95 11.18
C TRP A 203 -6.01 11.94 10.09
N ARG A 204 -5.50 13.18 10.15
CA ARG A 204 -5.76 14.20 9.12
C ARG A 204 -5.22 13.82 7.75
N ASP A 205 -4.04 13.18 7.70
CA ASP A 205 -3.50 12.67 6.44
C ASP A 205 -4.42 11.59 5.84
N LEU A 206 -4.94 10.70 6.69
CA LEU A 206 -5.88 9.66 6.27
C LEU A 206 -7.20 10.25 5.76
N GLU A 207 -7.75 11.27 6.45
CA GLU A 207 -8.95 12.01 6.00
C GLU A 207 -8.74 12.64 4.61
N LEU A 208 -7.59 13.28 4.38
CA LEU A 208 -7.26 13.89 3.11
C LEU A 208 -7.17 12.85 1.98
N LEU A 209 -6.50 11.72 2.24
CA LEU A 209 -6.36 10.66 1.25
C LEU A 209 -7.70 9.97 0.97
N ALA A 210 -8.51 9.70 1.99
CA ALA A 210 -9.83 9.11 1.83
C ALA A 210 -10.76 10.04 1.04
N GLY A 211 -10.77 11.34 1.37
CA GLY A 211 -11.56 12.34 0.66
C GLY A 211 -11.17 12.47 -0.81
N ALA A 212 -9.86 12.48 -1.13
CA ALA A 212 -9.35 12.55 -2.50
C ALA A 212 -9.75 11.34 -3.36
N GLU A 213 -9.98 10.19 -2.75
CA GLU A 213 -10.39 8.95 -3.43
C GLU A 213 -11.89 8.65 -3.26
N SER A 214 -12.67 9.59 -2.70
CA SER A 214 -14.12 9.42 -2.44
C SER A 214 -14.46 8.20 -1.58
N VAL A 215 -13.57 7.84 -0.65
CA VAL A 215 -13.74 6.76 0.32
C VAL A 215 -14.25 7.39 1.63
N GLY A 216 -15.35 6.86 2.15
CA GLY A 216 -15.85 7.25 3.48
C GLY A 216 -14.86 6.79 4.56
N LEU A 217 -14.67 7.64 5.59
CA LEU A 217 -13.80 7.34 6.71
C LEU A 217 -14.50 7.65 8.03
N ALA A 218 -14.52 6.68 8.93
CA ALA A 218 -14.96 6.86 10.29
C ALA A 218 -13.94 6.27 11.27
N ARG A 219 -13.83 6.89 12.45
CA ARG A 219 -13.03 6.34 13.55
C ARG A 219 -13.91 5.41 14.36
N SER A 220 -13.43 4.21 14.65
CA SER A 220 -14.03 3.31 15.64
C SER A 220 -13.28 3.41 16.97
N ASP A 221 -13.80 2.77 18.03
CA ASP A 221 -13.17 2.76 19.36
C ASP A 221 -11.78 2.11 19.34
N ILE A 222 -11.56 1.17 18.42
CA ILE A 222 -10.34 0.36 18.33
C ILE A 222 -9.65 0.47 16.97
N GLY A 223 -10.09 1.37 16.07
CA GLY A 223 -9.48 1.42 14.74
C GLY A 223 -10.13 2.39 13.77
N ALA A 224 -10.28 1.96 12.52
CA ALA A 224 -10.86 2.74 11.43
C ALA A 224 -11.88 1.91 10.64
N GLN A 225 -12.91 2.59 10.15
CA GLN A 225 -13.86 2.05 9.18
C GLN A 225 -13.77 2.84 7.88
N LEU A 226 -13.54 2.13 6.78
CA LEU A 226 -13.47 2.67 5.43
C LEU A 226 -14.70 2.21 4.65
N THR A 227 -15.38 3.14 3.99
CA THR A 227 -16.59 2.86 3.19
C THR A 227 -16.31 3.12 1.72
N PHE A 228 -16.39 2.07 0.92
CA PHE A 228 -16.20 2.09 -0.53
C PHE A 228 -17.57 1.96 -1.21
N ASN A 229 -18.03 3.01 -1.86
CA ASN A 229 -19.32 2.99 -2.56
C ASN A 229 -19.23 2.17 -3.85
N LEU A 230 -20.22 1.30 -4.06
CA LEU A 230 -20.40 0.59 -5.31
C LEU A 230 -21.02 1.53 -6.34
N SER A 231 -20.26 1.93 -7.37
CA SER A 231 -20.83 2.67 -8.48
C SER A 231 -21.83 1.79 -9.21
N SER A 232 -22.97 2.34 -9.66
CA SER A 232 -23.98 1.62 -10.42
C SER A 232 -23.47 1.01 -11.74
N GLU A 233 -22.30 1.45 -12.21
CA GLU A 233 -21.59 0.88 -13.37
C GLU A 233 -20.81 -0.40 -13.05
N ASN A 234 -20.54 -0.70 -11.79
CA ASN A 234 -19.78 -1.87 -11.33
C ASN A 234 -20.67 -3.07 -10.94
N GLN A 235 -21.97 -2.95 -11.00
CA GLN A 235 -22.86 -4.09 -10.94
C GLN A 235 -22.81 -4.81 -12.30
N GLY A 236 -21.82 -5.70 -12.45
CA GLY A 236 -21.71 -6.57 -13.61
C GLY A 236 -23.07 -7.16 -13.92
N SER A 237 -23.57 -6.89 -15.13
CA SER A 237 -24.76 -7.49 -15.72
C SER A 237 -24.80 -8.98 -15.34
N PRO A 238 -25.91 -9.51 -14.85
CA PRO A 238 -26.05 -10.94 -14.66
C PRO A 238 -25.99 -11.57 -16.05
N VAL A 239 -24.79 -12.03 -16.44
CA VAL A 239 -24.58 -12.73 -17.70
C VAL A 239 -25.40 -13.99 -17.67
N ASP A 240 -26.41 -14.02 -18.54
CA ASP A 240 -27.14 -15.13 -19.07
C ASP A 240 -26.46 -16.50 -18.84
N ARG A 241 -26.87 -17.18 -17.76
CA ARG A 241 -26.83 -18.63 -17.70
C ARG A 241 -28.14 -19.14 -18.24
N VAL A 242 -28.33 -19.01 -19.54
CA VAL A 242 -29.38 -19.74 -20.24
C VAL A 242 -28.75 -20.86 -21.07
N ALA A 243 -28.96 -22.06 -20.55
CA ALA A 243 -29.27 -23.26 -21.25
C ALA A 243 -28.72 -23.46 -22.68
N THR A 244 -27.83 -24.43 -22.79
CA THR A 244 -27.88 -25.29 -24.00
C THR A 244 -28.10 -26.73 -23.55
N ARG A 245 -29.23 -27.24 -24.02
CA ARG A 245 -29.64 -28.65 -24.00
C ARG A 245 -28.69 -29.48 -24.85
#